data_7cf3ee6bd9e696a71b7833f152285c14
#
_entry.id   7cf3ee6bd9e696a71b7833f152285c14
#
_cell.length_a   1.000
_cell.length_b   1.000
_cell.length_c   1.000
_cell.angle_alpha   90.00
_cell.angle_beta   90.00
_cell.angle_gamma   90.00
#
_symmetry.space_group_name_H-M   'P 1'
#
loop_
_entity.id
_entity.type
_entity.pdbx_description
1 polymer ?
#
loop_
_entity_poly.entity_id
_entity_poly.type
_entity_poly.pdbx_seq_one_letter_code
_entity_poly.pdbx_strand_id
1 'polypeptide(L)'
;GAPMDLYHDPDNVFVGGFIGSPGMNFLDGTVVSTKGKTTTVSLDGFGGTKVAITLKETAPAKGSRVLDGVRPEHFSENSKTKLKTVIEVIENLGGVSYGYSNSSSETPLTIQLEEGHKAKTGSAYSAGIDASRIYLFDAKTEQRLR
;
A
#
# COMPACT_ATOMS: atom_id res chain seq x y z
N GLY A 1 -17.24 14.69 4.40
CA GLY A 1 -18.13 13.65 3.96
C GLY A 1 -18.50 12.67 5.06
N ALA A 2 -19.30 11.68 4.74
CA ALA A 2 -19.63 10.63 5.68
C ALA A 2 -18.39 9.81 6.04
N PRO A 3 -18.32 9.19 7.24
CA PRO A 3 -17.16 8.40 7.64
C PRO A 3 -16.76 7.31 6.63
N MET A 4 -17.73 6.68 5.97
CA MET A 4 -17.44 5.66 4.97
C MET A 4 -16.78 6.23 3.72
N ASP A 5 -17.12 7.46 3.36
CA ASP A 5 -16.48 8.12 2.22
C ASP A 5 -15.01 8.43 2.53
N LEU A 6 -14.71 8.85 3.76
CA LEU A 6 -13.34 9.09 4.20
C LEU A 6 -12.52 7.80 4.21
N TYR A 7 -13.13 6.69 4.55
CA TYR A 7 -12.46 5.40 4.52
C TYR A 7 -12.18 4.92 3.09
N HIS A 8 -13.18 4.95 2.22
CA HIS A 8 -13.09 4.40 0.86
C HIS A 8 -12.39 5.31 -0.14
N ASP A 9 -12.41 6.63 0.10
CA ASP A 9 -11.83 7.60 -0.83
C ASP A 9 -11.15 8.74 -0.07
N PRO A 10 -9.99 8.46 0.58
CA PRO A 10 -9.30 9.48 1.36
C PRO A 10 -8.71 10.57 0.46
N ASP A 11 -8.84 11.82 0.86
CA ASP A 11 -8.35 12.97 0.10
C ASP A 11 -6.87 13.28 0.33
N ASN A 12 -6.31 12.84 1.44
CA ASN A 12 -4.90 13.10 1.75
C ASN A 12 -4.33 12.03 2.69
N VAL A 13 -3.02 12.07 2.89
CA VAL A 13 -2.28 11.11 3.72
C VAL A 13 -2.81 11.10 5.16
N PHE A 14 -3.10 12.27 5.73
CA PHE A 14 -3.61 12.35 7.09
C PHE A 14 -4.93 11.58 7.25
N VAL A 15 -5.87 11.81 6.34
CA VAL A 15 -7.17 11.11 6.36
C VAL A 15 -6.97 9.62 6.15
N GLY A 16 -6.16 9.21 5.14
CA GLY A 16 -5.92 7.81 4.86
C GLY A 16 -5.26 7.05 6.00
N GLY A 17 -4.30 7.69 6.67
CA GLY A 17 -3.60 7.07 7.79
C GLY A 17 -4.38 7.07 9.08
N PHE A 18 -5.27 8.07 9.28
CA PHE A 18 -6.02 8.20 10.51
C PHE A 18 -7.29 7.33 10.53
N ILE A 19 -7.96 7.22 9.39
CA ILE A 19 -9.21 6.46 9.28
C ILE A 19 -8.90 4.99 9.01
N GLY A 20 -9.44 4.14 9.84
CA GLY A 20 -9.20 2.71 9.82
C GLY A 20 -8.37 2.29 11.03
N SER A 21 -8.43 1.02 11.39
CA SER A 21 -7.68 0.48 12.53
C SER A 21 -7.25 -0.95 12.20
N PRO A 22 -5.96 -1.17 11.96
CA PRO A 22 -4.89 -0.18 11.85
C PRO A 22 -5.03 0.70 10.60
N GLY A 23 -4.27 1.78 10.57
CA GLY A 23 -4.31 2.72 9.47
C GLY A 23 -3.66 2.19 8.20
N MET A 24 -3.76 3.00 7.14
CA MET A 24 -3.20 2.69 5.83
C MET A 24 -1.67 2.65 5.87
N ASN A 25 -1.08 1.72 5.12
CA ASN A 25 0.35 1.74 4.84
C ASN A 25 0.65 2.77 3.76
N PHE A 26 1.73 3.53 3.91
CA PHE A 26 2.19 4.46 2.88
C PHE A 26 3.57 4.03 2.42
N LEU A 27 3.68 3.68 1.14
CA LEU A 27 4.91 3.17 0.56
C LEU A 27 5.52 4.23 -0.36
N ASP A 28 6.79 4.55 -0.15
CA ASP A 28 7.49 5.49 -1.00
C ASP A 28 7.60 4.95 -2.42
N GLY A 29 7.30 5.81 -3.39
CA GLY A 29 7.37 5.45 -4.79
C GLY A 29 7.86 6.58 -5.67
N THR A 30 8.28 6.22 -6.87
CA THR A 30 8.71 7.16 -7.89
C THR A 30 7.98 6.84 -9.19
N VAL A 31 7.40 7.85 -9.82
CA VAL A 31 6.73 7.68 -11.12
C VAL A 31 7.78 7.38 -12.18
N VAL A 32 7.67 6.24 -12.85
CA VAL A 32 8.60 5.84 -13.91
C VAL A 32 8.03 6.11 -15.31
N SER A 33 6.71 6.11 -15.44
CA SER A 33 6.06 6.50 -16.70
C SER A 33 4.59 6.84 -16.49
N THR A 34 4.06 7.66 -17.37
CA THR A 34 2.62 7.92 -17.45
C THR A 34 2.24 7.82 -18.93
N LYS A 35 1.34 6.87 -19.22
CA LYS A 35 0.83 6.64 -20.59
C LYS A 35 -0.67 6.65 -20.55
N GLY A 36 -1.29 7.67 -21.14
CA GLY A 36 -2.74 7.84 -21.03
C GLY A 36 -3.13 7.99 -19.57
N LYS A 37 -4.02 7.11 -19.12
CA LYS A 37 -4.50 7.12 -17.73
C LYS A 37 -3.74 6.16 -16.82
N THR A 38 -2.69 5.51 -17.33
CA THR A 38 -1.90 4.56 -16.56
C THR A 38 -0.59 5.20 -16.09
N THR A 39 -0.43 5.28 -14.78
CA THR A 39 0.78 5.75 -14.12
C THR A 39 1.50 4.56 -13.52
N THR A 40 2.73 4.32 -13.97
CA THR A 40 3.55 3.23 -13.43
C THR A 40 4.47 3.80 -12.36
N VAL A 41 4.44 3.19 -11.19
CA VAL A 41 5.20 3.62 -10.02
C VAL A 41 6.16 2.51 -9.61
N SER A 42 7.40 2.89 -9.32
CA SER A 42 8.40 1.99 -8.74
C SER A 42 8.37 2.17 -7.23
N LEU A 43 8.21 1.07 -6.49
CA LEU A 43 8.18 1.11 -5.02
C LEU A 43 9.60 1.03 -4.49
N ASP A 44 10.08 2.13 -3.93
CA ASP A 44 11.49 2.31 -3.57
C ASP A 44 12.00 1.32 -2.53
N GLY A 45 11.16 1.00 -1.55
CA GLY A 45 11.53 0.10 -0.47
C GLY A 45 11.42 -1.39 -0.80
N PHE A 46 11.05 -1.74 -2.04
CA PHE A 46 10.79 -3.12 -2.44
C PHE A 46 11.49 -3.47 -3.74
N GLY A 47 12.77 -3.10 -3.83
CA GLY A 47 13.61 -3.46 -4.97
C GLY A 47 13.17 -2.88 -6.29
N GLY A 48 12.39 -1.80 -6.28
CA GLY A 48 11.88 -1.19 -7.50
C GLY A 48 10.71 -1.95 -8.12
N THR A 49 10.01 -2.77 -7.34
CA THR A 49 8.77 -3.41 -7.80
C THR A 49 7.83 -2.38 -8.37
N LYS A 50 7.31 -2.63 -9.57
CA LYS A 50 6.47 -1.67 -10.29
C LYS A 50 5.00 -2.02 -10.18
N VAL A 51 4.18 -0.99 -10.01
CA VAL A 51 2.72 -1.10 -10.03
C VAL A 51 2.15 -0.11 -11.02
N ALA A 52 1.12 -0.52 -11.76
CA ALA A 52 0.46 0.30 -12.77
C ALA A 52 -0.90 0.75 -12.23
N ILE A 53 -1.04 2.03 -11.99
CA ILE A 53 -2.22 2.61 -11.35
C ILE A 53 -2.98 3.44 -12.37
N THR A 54 -4.31 3.30 -12.40
CA THR A 54 -5.16 4.10 -13.28
C THR A 54 -5.55 5.39 -12.56
N LEU A 55 -5.19 6.54 -13.17
CA LEU A 55 -5.58 7.87 -12.70
C LEU A 55 -6.42 8.53 -13.79
N LYS A 56 -7.61 9.00 -13.42
CA LYS A 56 -8.55 9.57 -14.39
C LYS A 56 -8.42 11.08 -14.54
N GLU A 57 -7.89 11.76 -13.53
CA GLU A 57 -7.88 13.22 -13.47
C GLU A 57 -6.49 13.83 -13.52
N THR A 58 -5.45 13.06 -13.22
CA THR A 58 -4.08 13.57 -13.18
C THR A 58 -3.13 12.66 -13.95
N ALA A 59 -2.02 13.25 -14.38
CA ALA A 59 -0.95 12.55 -15.08
C ALA A 59 0.39 12.99 -14.49
N PRO A 60 0.81 12.40 -13.38
CA PRO A 60 2.05 12.79 -12.71
C PRO A 60 3.26 12.65 -13.65
N ALA A 61 4.17 13.60 -13.58
CA ALA A 61 5.37 13.59 -14.40
C ALA A 61 6.33 12.47 -13.95
N LYS A 62 7.07 11.93 -14.93
CA LYS A 62 8.15 10.98 -14.65
C LYS A 62 9.13 11.59 -13.65
N GLY A 63 9.52 10.80 -12.64
CA GLY A 63 10.41 11.24 -11.58
C GLY A 63 9.69 11.84 -10.39
N SER A 64 8.38 12.07 -10.46
CA SER A 64 7.61 12.58 -9.32
C SER A 64 7.66 11.59 -8.16
N ARG A 65 7.82 12.11 -6.94
CA ARG A 65 7.77 11.31 -5.73
C ARG A 65 6.33 11.18 -5.27
N VAL A 66 5.92 9.97 -4.97
CA VAL A 66 4.55 9.66 -4.57
C VAL A 66 4.53 8.74 -3.37
N LEU A 67 3.36 8.64 -2.72
CA LEU A 67 3.10 7.67 -1.68
C LEU A 67 1.98 6.75 -2.16
N ASP A 68 2.24 5.46 -2.10
CA ASP A 68 1.26 4.45 -2.46
C ASP A 68 0.58 3.99 -1.18
N GLY A 69 -0.68 4.35 -1.01
CA GLY A 69 -1.48 3.98 0.15
C GLY A 69 -2.12 2.62 -0.04
N VAL A 70 -1.84 1.69 0.87
CA VAL A 70 -2.40 0.34 0.83
C VAL A 70 -3.00 0.00 2.18
N ARG A 71 -4.29 -0.33 2.20
CA ARG A 71 -4.95 -0.80 3.42
C ARG A 71 -4.43 -2.17 3.81
N PRO A 72 -4.30 -2.46 5.12
CA PRO A 72 -3.84 -3.79 5.57
C PRO A 72 -4.64 -4.95 4.99
N GLU A 73 -5.96 -4.78 4.83
CA GLU A 73 -6.84 -5.81 4.28
C GLU A 73 -6.80 -5.93 2.76
N HIS A 74 -6.09 -5.03 2.08
CA HIS A 74 -5.98 -5.07 0.62
C HIS A 74 -4.76 -5.83 0.12
N PHE A 75 -3.92 -6.35 0.98
CA PHE A 75 -2.91 -7.32 0.58
C PHE A 75 -3.58 -8.67 0.36
N SER A 76 -3.17 -9.38 -0.69
CA SER A 76 -3.73 -10.68 -1.04
C SER A 76 -2.63 -11.61 -1.51
N GLU A 77 -2.66 -12.85 -1.06
CA GLU A 77 -1.70 -13.86 -1.49
C GLU A 77 -1.86 -14.22 -2.96
N ASN A 78 -3.01 -13.91 -3.55
CA ASN A 78 -3.33 -14.27 -4.94
C ASN A 78 -2.92 -13.23 -5.98
N SER A 79 -2.47 -12.05 -5.57
CA SER A 79 -2.04 -11.02 -6.51
C SER A 79 -0.74 -11.40 -7.20
N LYS A 80 -0.62 -11.05 -8.49
CA LYS A 80 0.58 -11.37 -9.28
C LYS A 80 1.79 -10.56 -8.83
N THR A 81 1.59 -9.30 -8.46
CA THR A 81 2.66 -8.45 -7.96
C THR A 81 2.80 -8.67 -6.48
N LYS A 82 4.01 -9.00 -6.04
CA LYS A 82 4.25 -9.33 -4.63
C LYS A 82 5.40 -8.52 -4.06
N LEU A 83 5.21 -8.06 -2.83
CA LEU A 83 6.23 -7.38 -2.06
C LEU A 83 6.87 -8.40 -1.12
N LYS A 84 8.16 -8.59 -1.26
CA LYS A 84 8.89 -9.52 -0.40
C LYS A 84 9.22 -8.85 0.92
N THR A 85 8.85 -9.49 2.02
CA THR A 85 9.07 -8.95 3.35
C THR A 85 9.29 -10.09 4.35
N VAL A 86 9.52 -9.73 5.60
CA VAL A 86 9.64 -10.68 6.71
C VAL A 86 8.64 -10.24 7.77
N ILE A 87 7.78 -11.15 8.20
CA ILE A 87 6.84 -10.85 9.28
C ILE A 87 7.55 -11.07 10.61
N GLU A 88 7.68 -10.01 11.38
CA GLU A 88 8.40 -10.03 12.65
C GLU A 88 7.48 -10.28 13.84
N VAL A 89 6.24 -9.81 13.76
CA VAL A 89 5.25 -9.95 14.82
C VAL A 89 3.92 -10.32 14.21
N ILE A 90 3.20 -11.25 14.85
CA ILE A 90 1.82 -11.59 14.48
C ILE A 90 0.94 -11.31 15.70
N GLU A 91 -0.09 -10.50 15.49
CA GLU A 91 -1.05 -10.17 16.53
C GLU A 91 -2.40 -10.79 16.19
N ASN A 92 -2.91 -11.61 17.09
CA ASN A 92 -4.22 -12.24 16.92
C ASN A 92 -5.24 -11.51 17.79
N LEU A 93 -6.27 -10.94 17.15
CA LEU A 93 -7.28 -10.13 17.83
C LEU A 93 -8.66 -10.76 17.73
N GLY A 94 -8.75 -12.06 17.98
CA GLY A 94 -10.00 -12.79 17.85
C GLY A 94 -10.27 -13.18 16.41
N GLY A 95 -11.24 -12.53 15.75
CA GLY A 95 -11.62 -12.86 14.37
C GLY A 95 -10.66 -12.37 13.30
N VAL A 96 -9.61 -11.62 13.64
CA VAL A 96 -8.69 -11.05 12.68
C VAL A 96 -7.25 -11.12 13.21
N SER A 97 -6.28 -11.29 12.31
CA SER A 97 -4.87 -11.31 12.65
C SER A 97 -4.11 -10.34 11.76
N TYR A 98 -3.11 -9.67 12.34
CA TYR A 98 -2.23 -8.76 11.61
C TYR A 98 -0.79 -9.23 11.71
N GLY A 99 -0.09 -9.14 10.59
CA GLY A 99 1.35 -9.32 10.53
C GLY A 99 2.03 -7.97 10.42
N TYR A 100 3.08 -7.78 11.18
CA TYR A 100 3.88 -6.55 11.15
C TYR A 100 5.27 -6.87 10.65
N SER A 101 5.73 -6.13 9.65
CA SER A 101 7.06 -6.35 9.10
C SER A 101 7.80 -5.04 8.91
N ASN A 102 9.12 -5.10 9.09
CA ASN A 102 9.99 -4.05 8.62
C ASN A 102 10.48 -4.46 7.24
N SER A 103 10.25 -3.62 6.23
CA SER A 103 10.83 -3.85 4.92
C SER A 103 12.32 -3.49 4.96
N SER A 104 13.05 -3.83 3.90
CA SER A 104 14.45 -3.44 3.76
C SER A 104 14.63 -1.92 3.72
N SER A 105 13.56 -1.16 3.52
CA SER A 105 13.58 0.30 3.49
C SER A 105 13.22 0.94 4.83
N GLU A 106 13.14 0.18 5.90
CA GLU A 106 12.74 0.66 7.22
C GLU A 106 11.27 1.09 7.32
N THR A 107 10.49 0.85 6.28
CA THR A 107 9.06 1.15 6.32
C THR A 107 8.31 -0.07 6.85
N PRO A 108 7.75 -0.01 8.05
CA PRO A 108 6.97 -1.14 8.56
C PRO A 108 5.69 -1.32 7.74
N LEU A 109 5.34 -2.58 7.48
CA LEU A 109 4.08 -2.92 6.86
C LEU A 109 3.16 -3.55 7.89
N THR A 110 1.90 -3.16 7.85
CA THR A 110 0.83 -3.81 8.59
C THR A 110 -0.05 -4.54 7.58
N ILE A 111 -0.12 -5.85 7.70
CA ILE A 111 -0.82 -6.72 6.77
C ILE A 111 -1.90 -7.48 7.53
N GLN A 112 -3.15 -7.39 7.05
CA GLN A 112 -4.19 -8.25 7.58
C GLN A 112 -4.00 -9.63 6.98
N LEU A 113 -3.75 -10.61 7.83
CA LEU A 113 -3.51 -11.98 7.40
C LEU A 113 -4.84 -12.68 7.17
N GLU A 114 -4.92 -13.47 6.10
CA GLU A 114 -6.12 -14.21 5.77
C GLU A 114 -6.34 -15.35 6.76
N GLU A 115 -7.59 -15.74 6.95
CA GLU A 115 -7.91 -16.91 7.75
C GLU A 115 -7.23 -18.14 7.16
N GLY A 116 -6.60 -18.93 8.00
CA GLY A 116 -5.84 -20.10 7.55
C GLY A 116 -4.47 -19.76 6.98
N HIS A 117 -3.98 -18.53 7.16
CA HIS A 117 -2.65 -18.14 6.69
C HIS A 117 -1.56 -19.04 7.28
N LYS A 118 -0.46 -19.14 6.54
CA LYS A 118 0.71 -19.92 6.96
C LYS A 118 1.89 -19.04 7.37
N ALA A 119 1.65 -17.76 7.59
CA ALA A 119 2.67 -16.82 8.01
C ALA A 119 3.21 -17.19 9.39
N LYS A 120 4.52 -17.11 9.56
CA LYS A 120 5.21 -17.40 10.82
C LYS A 120 6.15 -16.26 11.15
N THR A 121 6.26 -15.94 12.43
CA THR A 121 7.18 -14.93 12.93
C THR A 121 8.61 -15.27 12.50
N GLY A 122 9.31 -14.28 11.95
CA GLY A 122 10.68 -14.42 11.49
C GLY A 122 10.84 -15.03 10.11
N SER A 123 9.73 -15.34 9.43
CA SER A 123 9.77 -15.99 8.11
C SER A 123 9.48 -15.02 6.99
N ALA A 124 10.02 -15.34 5.81
CA ALA A 124 9.74 -14.58 4.59
C ALA A 124 8.25 -14.67 4.24
N TYR A 125 7.72 -13.56 3.76
CA TYR A 125 6.32 -13.47 3.37
C TYR A 125 6.21 -12.65 2.09
N SER A 126 5.40 -13.12 1.14
CA SER A 126 5.13 -12.40 -0.09
C SER A 126 3.76 -11.75 0.01
N ALA A 127 3.75 -10.43 0.22
CA ALA A 127 2.52 -9.67 0.32
C ALA A 127 2.07 -9.28 -1.09
N GLY A 128 0.99 -9.87 -1.57
CA GLY A 128 0.44 -9.53 -2.89
C GLY A 128 -0.24 -8.18 -2.85
N ILE A 129 0.01 -7.35 -3.85
CA ILE A 129 -0.54 -6.02 -3.96
C ILE A 129 -1.42 -5.92 -5.21
N ASP A 130 -2.59 -5.33 -5.06
CA ASP A 130 -3.54 -5.11 -6.16
C ASP A 130 -3.53 -3.63 -6.51
N ALA A 131 -3.02 -3.31 -7.71
CA ALA A 131 -2.89 -1.92 -8.15
C ALA A 131 -4.22 -1.17 -8.17
N SER A 132 -5.34 -1.86 -8.41
CA SER A 132 -6.66 -1.23 -8.43
C SER A 132 -7.12 -0.76 -7.04
N ARG A 133 -6.44 -1.19 -5.98
CA ARG A 133 -6.75 -0.83 -4.60
C ARG A 133 -5.74 0.10 -3.97
N ILE A 134 -4.77 0.56 -4.74
CA ILE A 134 -3.78 1.51 -4.27
C ILE A 134 -4.34 2.92 -4.37
N TYR A 135 -4.17 3.68 -3.29
CA TYR A 135 -4.48 5.12 -3.29
C TYR A 135 -3.17 5.86 -3.50
N LEU A 136 -3.09 6.69 -4.54
CA LEU A 136 -1.86 7.42 -4.84
C LEU A 136 -1.92 8.83 -4.28
N PHE A 137 -0.83 9.27 -3.64
CA PHE A 137 -0.73 10.62 -3.07
C PHE A 137 0.55 11.28 -3.56
N ASP A 138 0.51 12.59 -3.75
CA ASP A 138 1.72 13.37 -3.99
C ASP A 138 2.55 13.38 -2.71
N ALA A 139 3.83 13.00 -2.78
CA ALA A 139 4.66 12.89 -1.59
C ALA A 139 4.98 14.26 -0.96
N LYS A 140 4.96 15.33 -1.76
CA LYS A 140 5.30 16.67 -1.31
C LYS A 140 4.09 17.38 -0.67
N THR A 141 2.95 17.34 -1.33
CA THR A 141 1.73 17.99 -0.84
C THR A 141 0.88 17.09 0.04
N GLU A 142 1.09 15.79 -0.05
CA GLU A 142 0.31 14.73 0.61
C GLU A 142 -1.16 14.70 0.18
N GLN A 143 -1.49 15.34 -0.92
CA GLN A 143 -2.84 15.33 -1.46
C GLN A 143 -3.05 14.12 -2.38
N ARG A 144 -4.28 13.64 -2.41
CA ARG A 144 -4.67 12.51 -3.26
C ARG A 144 -4.49 12.85 -4.74
N LEU A 145 -3.94 11.91 -5.48
CA LEU A 145 -3.90 11.93 -6.94
C LEU A 145 -4.97 10.98 -7.48
N ARG A 146 -5.84 11.49 -8.35
CA ARG A 146 -6.95 10.72 -8.92
C ARG A 146 -6.83 10.55 -10.43
#